data_2c210b5143a5c083dfe18efba6d49b64
#
_entry.id   2c210b5143a5c083dfe18efba6d49b64
#
_cell.length_a   1.000
_cell.length_b   1.000
_cell.length_c   1.000
_cell.angle_alpha   90.00
_cell.angle_beta   90.00
_cell.angle_gamma   90.00
#
_symmetry.space_group_name_H-M   'P 1'
#
loop_
_entity.id
_entity.type
_entity.pdbx_description
1 polymer ?
#
loop_
_entity_poly.entity_id
_entity_poly.type
_entity_poly.pdbx_seq_one_letter_code
_entity_poly.pdbx_strand_id
1 'polypeptide(L)'
;MITLHAVVAPLSLALSRRARVAEARIVARATAAASASRAGAPAELADGAWPRDADGVPAPVRGWHASFTDTAGLVAAAVAPCAVALDAEWLGRPRWEAARERFLESGELARFGDDGRETVLALWTAKEAVLKLARVGLADLARCPLVACEGERFVLSHRGVERSALVRRHGEHVVAVVCAEPFELALAALEAVTVP
;
A
#
# COMPACT_ATOMS: atom_id res chain seq x y z
N MET A 1 3.53 4.23 -20.15
CA MET A 1 3.81 3.56 -18.87
C MET A 1 4.47 4.57 -17.97
N ILE A 2 4.03 4.72 -16.72
CA ILE A 2 4.58 5.67 -15.74
C ILE A 2 5.51 4.95 -14.77
N THR A 3 6.52 5.64 -14.23
CA THR A 3 7.27 5.13 -13.07
C THR A 3 6.60 5.64 -11.80
N LEU A 4 6.07 4.72 -11.00
CA LEU A 4 5.43 5.02 -9.74
C LEU A 4 6.45 4.90 -8.61
N HIS A 5 6.68 6.00 -7.91
CA HIS A 5 7.62 6.06 -6.79
C HIS A 5 6.89 5.87 -5.46
N ALA A 6 6.93 4.65 -4.91
CA ALA A 6 6.50 4.42 -3.54
C ALA A 6 7.69 4.57 -2.58
N VAL A 7 7.46 5.23 -1.45
CA VAL A 7 8.47 5.45 -0.42
C VAL A 7 8.02 4.82 0.88
N VAL A 8 8.92 4.10 1.53
CA VAL A 8 8.73 3.48 2.83
C VAL A 8 9.69 4.08 3.85
N ALA A 9 9.26 4.19 5.10
CA ALA A 9 10.07 4.66 6.20
C ALA A 9 9.81 3.84 7.47
N PRO A 10 10.82 3.67 8.35
CA PRO A 10 10.65 2.97 9.59
C PRO A 10 9.75 3.76 10.56
N LEU A 11 8.99 3.01 11.39
CA LEU A 11 8.18 3.53 12.46
C LEU A 11 8.61 2.88 13.77
N SER A 12 8.77 3.65 14.83
CA SER A 12 9.21 3.13 16.13
C SER A 12 8.15 2.23 16.76
N LEU A 13 8.54 1.02 17.16
CA LEU A 13 7.71 0.08 17.91
C LEU A 13 7.78 0.34 19.43
N ALA A 14 8.77 1.10 19.89
CA ALA A 14 9.01 1.33 21.33
C ALA A 14 8.09 2.38 21.94
N LEU A 15 7.35 3.15 21.13
CA LEU A 15 6.50 4.24 21.59
C LEU A 15 5.14 3.76 22.10
N SER A 16 4.54 4.53 22.98
CA SER A 16 3.13 4.34 23.35
C SER A 16 2.22 4.49 22.14
N ARG A 17 0.99 3.92 22.19
CA ARG A 17 0.03 4.01 21.09
C ARG A 17 -0.20 5.45 20.60
N ARG A 18 -0.35 6.42 21.55
CA ARG A 18 -0.57 7.82 21.20
C ARG A 18 0.64 8.45 20.50
N ALA A 19 1.84 8.19 21.00
CA ALA A 19 3.07 8.69 20.39
C ALA A 19 3.31 8.08 19.00
N ARG A 20 3.04 6.79 18.80
CA ARG A 20 3.12 6.14 17.49
C ARG A 20 2.18 6.77 16.47
N VAL A 21 0.95 7.10 16.84
CA VAL A 21 0.01 7.78 15.94
C VAL A 21 0.54 9.16 15.52
N ALA A 22 1.14 9.90 16.46
CA ALA A 22 1.74 11.20 16.15
C ALA A 22 2.96 11.05 15.24
N GLU A 23 3.87 10.11 15.55
CA GLU A 23 5.02 9.79 14.72
C GLU A 23 4.59 9.33 13.31
N ALA A 24 3.64 8.40 13.20
CA ALA A 24 3.15 7.92 11.93
C ALA A 24 2.65 9.04 11.01
N ARG A 25 1.99 10.07 11.56
CA ARG A 25 1.54 11.23 10.77
C ARG A 25 2.72 12.05 10.21
N ILE A 26 3.77 12.25 11.01
CA ILE A 26 4.97 12.99 10.61
C ILE A 26 5.72 12.20 9.54
N VAL A 27 5.93 10.90 9.78
CA VAL A 27 6.61 10.00 8.86
C VAL A 27 5.83 9.85 7.56
N ALA A 28 4.49 9.70 7.60
CA ALA A 28 3.64 9.64 6.42
C ALA A 28 3.75 10.90 5.55
N ARG A 29 3.83 12.07 6.19
CA ARG A 29 4.03 13.33 5.47
C ARG A 29 5.41 13.39 4.79
N ALA A 30 6.47 12.98 5.48
CA ALA A 30 7.81 12.91 4.92
C ALA A 30 7.93 11.89 3.77
N THR A 31 7.31 10.72 3.90
CA THR A 31 7.29 9.71 2.84
C THR A 31 6.52 10.20 1.60
N ALA A 32 5.40 10.89 1.80
CA ALA A 32 4.63 11.49 0.70
C ALA A 32 5.42 12.60 -0.01
N ALA A 33 6.09 13.47 0.74
CA ALA A 33 6.96 14.51 0.18
C ALA A 33 8.08 13.90 -0.67
N ALA A 34 8.74 12.86 -0.17
CA ALA A 34 9.79 12.14 -0.88
C ALA A 34 9.26 11.42 -2.14
N SER A 35 8.06 10.82 -2.07
CA SER A 35 7.40 10.22 -3.23
C SER A 35 7.03 11.28 -4.28
N ALA A 36 6.42 12.39 -3.88
CA ALA A 36 6.06 13.51 -4.74
C ALA A 36 7.29 14.08 -5.47
N SER A 37 8.38 14.31 -4.74
CA SER A 37 9.64 14.79 -5.32
C SER A 37 10.19 13.84 -6.37
N ARG A 38 10.23 12.53 -6.09
CA ARG A 38 10.72 11.53 -7.05
C ARG A 38 9.83 11.39 -8.28
N ALA A 39 8.52 11.57 -8.10
CA ALA A 39 7.55 11.53 -9.19
C ALA A 39 7.53 12.81 -10.05
N GLY A 40 8.27 13.86 -9.66
CA GLY A 40 8.24 15.15 -10.35
C GLY A 40 6.96 15.92 -10.12
N ALA A 41 6.30 15.72 -8.98
CA ALA A 41 5.10 16.44 -8.62
C ALA A 41 5.37 17.94 -8.42
N PRO A 42 4.35 18.81 -8.59
CA PRO A 42 4.48 20.25 -8.37
C PRO A 42 5.01 20.60 -6.98
N ALA A 43 5.76 21.70 -6.88
CA ALA A 43 6.42 22.14 -5.64
C ALA A 43 5.43 22.34 -4.47
N GLU A 44 4.20 22.65 -4.75
CA GLU A 44 3.13 22.80 -3.76
C GLU A 44 2.78 21.51 -3.01
N LEU A 45 3.17 20.34 -3.56
CA LEU A 45 3.01 19.03 -2.94
C LEU A 45 4.29 18.53 -2.23
N ALA A 46 5.36 19.34 -2.28
CA ALA A 46 6.66 18.96 -1.71
C ALA A 46 6.66 18.85 -0.18
N ASP A 47 5.66 19.41 0.50
CA ASP A 47 5.55 19.30 1.96
C ASP A 47 4.86 18.00 2.41
N GLY A 48 4.33 17.21 1.47
CA GLY A 48 3.65 15.94 1.72
C GLY A 48 2.31 16.06 2.43
N ALA A 49 1.77 17.26 2.56
CA ALA A 49 0.45 17.48 3.13
C ALA A 49 -0.64 17.26 2.07
N TRP A 50 -1.62 16.42 2.40
CA TRP A 50 -2.73 16.10 1.52
C TRP A 50 -4.05 16.41 2.20
N PRO A 51 -4.95 17.16 1.57
CA PRO A 51 -6.31 17.34 2.05
C PRO A 51 -7.02 15.99 2.07
N ARG A 52 -7.98 15.85 2.96
CA ARG A 52 -8.79 14.65 3.05
C ARG A 52 -10.24 15.00 2.75
N ASP A 53 -10.91 14.09 2.07
CA ASP A 53 -12.35 14.19 1.84
C ASP A 53 -13.16 13.81 3.09
N ALA A 54 -14.49 13.80 2.96
CA ALA A 54 -15.41 13.48 4.05
C ALA A 54 -15.21 12.08 4.65
N ASP A 55 -14.68 11.14 3.86
CA ASP A 55 -14.39 9.77 4.27
C ASP A 55 -12.97 9.63 4.87
N GLY A 56 -12.22 10.73 4.94
CA GLY A 56 -10.85 10.74 5.44
C GLY A 56 -9.81 10.23 4.44
N VAL A 57 -10.20 10.00 3.19
CA VAL A 57 -9.31 9.57 2.11
C VAL A 57 -8.58 10.78 1.53
N PRO A 58 -7.28 10.67 1.16
CA PRO A 58 -6.56 11.74 0.49
C PRO A 58 -7.29 12.19 -0.78
N ALA A 59 -7.65 13.47 -0.85
CA ALA A 59 -8.30 14.06 -2.01
C ALA A 59 -7.26 14.41 -3.08
N PRO A 60 -7.57 14.27 -4.38
CA PRO A 60 -6.66 14.69 -5.44
C PRO A 60 -6.36 16.20 -5.38
N VAL A 61 -5.11 16.56 -5.64
CA VAL A 61 -4.65 17.95 -5.72
C VAL A 61 -4.06 18.19 -7.10
N ARG A 62 -4.67 19.07 -7.91
CA ARG A 62 -4.22 19.39 -9.27
C ARG A 62 -3.98 18.16 -10.17
N GLY A 63 -4.82 17.13 -10.04
CA GLY A 63 -4.69 15.87 -10.80
C GLY A 63 -3.68 14.89 -10.22
N TRP A 64 -2.99 15.24 -9.12
CA TRP A 64 -2.14 14.32 -8.39
C TRP A 64 -2.90 13.62 -7.29
N HIS A 65 -2.58 12.36 -7.08
CA HIS A 65 -3.20 11.47 -6.10
C HIS A 65 -2.15 10.98 -5.11
N ALA A 66 -2.58 10.71 -3.88
CA ALA A 66 -1.73 10.12 -2.87
C ALA A 66 -2.43 8.96 -2.18
N SER A 67 -1.66 7.99 -1.75
CA SER A 67 -2.09 6.91 -0.87
C SER A 67 -1.10 6.71 0.25
N PHE A 68 -1.62 6.36 1.42
CA PHE A 68 -0.84 6.15 2.64
C PHE A 68 -1.24 4.84 3.28
N THR A 69 -0.28 4.20 3.93
CA THR A 69 -0.52 3.07 4.83
C THR A 69 0.48 3.08 5.97
N ASP A 70 0.09 2.53 7.10
CA ASP A 70 0.98 2.23 8.21
C ASP A 70 0.69 0.85 8.76
N THR A 71 1.73 0.16 9.17
CA THR A 71 1.68 -1.13 9.84
C THR A 71 2.73 -1.16 10.95
N ALA A 72 2.85 -2.28 11.66
CA ALA A 72 3.86 -2.39 12.72
C ALA A 72 5.28 -2.18 12.15
N GLY A 73 5.93 -1.11 12.55
CA GLY A 73 7.31 -0.79 12.18
C GLY A 73 7.51 -0.11 10.83
N LEU A 74 6.45 0.22 10.07
CA LEU A 74 6.59 0.82 8.75
C LEU A 74 5.45 1.80 8.44
N VAL A 75 5.81 2.89 7.78
CA VAL A 75 4.88 3.78 7.06
C VAL A 75 5.25 3.78 5.59
N ALA A 76 4.27 3.81 4.71
CA ALA A 76 4.50 3.95 3.28
C ALA A 76 3.57 4.99 2.65
N ALA A 77 4.05 5.63 1.59
CA ALA A 77 3.27 6.54 0.76
C ALA A 77 3.61 6.39 -0.72
N ALA A 78 2.63 6.64 -1.57
CA ALA A 78 2.80 6.78 -3.02
C ALA A 78 2.06 8.02 -3.51
N VAL A 79 2.71 8.78 -4.40
CA VAL A 79 2.16 9.95 -5.07
C VAL A 79 2.29 9.77 -6.57
N ALA A 80 1.22 10.00 -7.32
CA ALA A 80 1.18 9.79 -8.77
C ALA A 80 0.24 10.76 -9.47
N PRO A 81 0.44 11.01 -10.80
CA PRO A 81 -0.47 11.83 -11.60
C PRO A 81 -1.76 11.11 -12.01
N CYS A 82 -2.02 9.95 -11.45
CA CYS A 82 -3.24 9.15 -11.65
C CYS A 82 -3.65 8.50 -10.34
N ALA A 83 -4.86 7.95 -10.29
CA ALA A 83 -5.35 7.28 -9.08
C ALA A 83 -4.41 6.12 -8.69
N VAL A 84 -3.93 6.16 -7.47
CA VAL A 84 -2.98 5.23 -6.88
C VAL A 84 -3.45 4.79 -5.51
N ALA A 85 -3.19 3.54 -5.17
CA ALA A 85 -3.34 3.04 -3.82
C ALA A 85 -2.17 2.12 -3.44
N LEU A 86 -1.88 2.07 -2.17
CA LEU A 86 -0.90 1.15 -1.62
C LEU A 86 -1.38 0.60 -0.27
N ASP A 87 -0.87 -0.57 0.03
CA ASP A 87 -1.01 -1.18 1.35
C ASP A 87 0.28 -1.85 1.77
N ALA A 88 0.43 -2.11 3.07
CA ALA A 88 1.59 -2.80 3.62
C ALA A 88 1.21 -3.63 4.84
N GLU A 89 1.82 -4.82 4.96
CA GLU A 89 1.62 -5.71 6.08
C GLU A 89 2.96 -6.20 6.65
N TRP A 90 3.00 -6.31 7.97
CA TRP A 90 4.12 -6.87 8.69
C TRP A 90 4.08 -8.41 8.66
N LEU A 91 5.15 -9.06 8.21
CA LEU A 91 5.25 -10.54 8.14
C LEU A 91 5.17 -11.21 9.52
N GLY A 92 5.47 -10.49 10.60
CA GLY A 92 5.28 -10.95 11.97
C GLY A 92 3.86 -10.78 12.51
N ARG A 93 2.87 -10.39 11.68
CA ARG A 93 1.47 -10.19 12.09
C ARG A 93 0.94 -11.44 12.81
N PRO A 94 0.44 -11.30 14.05
CA PRO A 94 -0.19 -12.42 14.75
C PRO A 94 -1.54 -12.76 14.10
N ARG A 95 -1.92 -14.04 14.15
CA ARG A 95 -3.20 -14.55 13.62
C ARG A 95 -3.38 -14.32 12.11
N TRP A 96 -2.28 -14.35 11.35
CA TRP A 96 -2.33 -14.23 9.88
C TRP A 96 -3.18 -15.36 9.25
N GLU A 97 -3.29 -16.51 9.93
CA GLU A 97 -4.13 -17.64 9.52
C GLU A 97 -5.61 -17.22 9.43
N ALA A 98 -6.07 -16.35 10.30
CA ALA A 98 -7.44 -15.84 10.26
C ALA A 98 -7.72 -15.01 8.98
N ALA A 99 -6.70 -14.37 8.41
CA ALA A 99 -6.80 -13.72 7.10
C ALA A 99 -7.01 -14.76 6.00
N ARG A 100 -6.24 -15.86 6.03
CA ARG A 100 -6.38 -16.98 5.10
C ARG A 100 -7.79 -17.55 5.10
N GLU A 101 -8.30 -17.92 6.27
CA GLU A 101 -9.59 -18.59 6.40
C GLU A 101 -10.77 -17.71 5.99
N ARG A 102 -10.65 -16.41 6.22
CA ARG A 102 -11.79 -15.49 6.10
C ARG A 102 -11.88 -14.82 4.72
N PHE A 103 -10.77 -14.66 4.02
CA PHE A 103 -10.72 -13.76 2.87
C PHE A 103 -10.07 -14.34 1.62
N LEU A 104 -9.45 -15.52 1.73
CA LEU A 104 -8.80 -16.16 0.59
C LEU A 104 -9.58 -17.42 0.19
N GLU A 105 -9.88 -17.51 -1.10
CA GLU A 105 -10.42 -18.73 -1.66
C GLU A 105 -9.33 -19.79 -1.77
N SER A 106 -9.65 -21.04 -1.53
CA SER A 106 -8.69 -22.16 -1.58
C SER A 106 -7.98 -22.27 -2.93
N GLY A 107 -8.63 -21.90 -4.02
CA GLY A 107 -8.05 -21.89 -5.36
C GLY A 107 -7.04 -20.76 -5.62
N GLU A 108 -7.06 -19.70 -4.85
CA GLU A 108 -6.12 -18.57 -5.01
C GLU A 108 -4.71 -18.97 -4.57
N LEU A 109 -4.58 -19.59 -3.40
CA LEU A 109 -3.29 -20.01 -2.85
C LEU A 109 -2.67 -21.15 -3.67
N ALA A 110 -3.47 -22.02 -4.27
CA ALA A 110 -2.99 -23.09 -5.14
C ALA A 110 -2.17 -22.55 -6.34
N ARG A 111 -2.40 -21.31 -6.77
CA ARG A 111 -1.65 -20.67 -7.85
C ARG A 111 -0.20 -20.34 -7.49
N PHE A 112 0.10 -20.24 -6.20
CA PHE A 112 1.46 -19.98 -5.72
C PHE A 112 2.24 -21.25 -5.44
N GLY A 113 1.59 -22.39 -5.31
CA GLY A 113 2.21 -23.64 -4.82
C GLY A 113 2.68 -23.57 -3.36
N ASP A 114 2.33 -22.49 -2.67
CA ASP A 114 2.66 -22.21 -1.29
C ASP A 114 1.50 -21.46 -0.62
N ASP A 115 1.18 -21.86 0.62
CA ASP A 115 0.15 -21.26 1.43
C ASP A 115 0.70 -20.69 2.76
N GLY A 116 2.01 -20.44 2.78
CA GLY A 116 2.72 -19.89 3.90
C GLY A 116 2.33 -18.44 4.22
N ARG A 117 2.80 -17.96 5.35
CA ARG A 117 2.50 -16.62 5.87
C ARG A 117 2.78 -15.52 4.86
N GLU A 118 3.93 -15.54 4.20
CA GLU A 118 4.34 -14.49 3.27
C GLU A 118 3.39 -14.42 2.07
N THR A 119 3.04 -15.55 1.47
CA THR A 119 2.10 -15.64 0.36
C THR A 119 0.70 -15.15 0.73
N VAL A 120 0.20 -15.59 1.88
CA VAL A 120 -1.12 -15.15 2.39
C VAL A 120 -1.15 -13.63 2.62
N LEU A 121 -0.12 -13.09 3.28
CA LEU A 121 -0.05 -11.64 3.53
C LEU A 121 0.19 -10.84 2.26
N ALA A 122 0.97 -11.35 1.30
CA ALA A 122 1.16 -10.72 0.00
C ALA A 122 -0.16 -10.58 -0.76
N LEU A 123 -0.96 -11.65 -0.83
CA LEU A 123 -2.26 -11.63 -1.48
C LEU A 123 -3.27 -10.74 -0.73
N TRP A 124 -3.27 -10.81 0.59
CA TRP A 124 -4.07 -9.91 1.43
C TRP A 124 -3.77 -8.44 1.13
N THR A 125 -2.49 -8.05 1.21
CA THR A 125 -2.01 -6.68 0.97
C THR A 125 -2.37 -6.20 -0.44
N ALA A 126 -2.23 -7.08 -1.45
CA ALA A 126 -2.62 -6.77 -2.82
C ALA A 126 -4.13 -6.50 -2.96
N LYS A 127 -4.97 -7.34 -2.32
CA LYS A 127 -6.43 -7.13 -2.30
C LYS A 127 -6.80 -5.81 -1.62
N GLU A 128 -6.20 -5.52 -0.46
CA GLU A 128 -6.44 -4.25 0.25
C GLU A 128 -6.05 -3.05 -0.60
N ALA A 129 -4.91 -3.08 -1.30
CA ALA A 129 -4.51 -2.01 -2.20
C ALA A 129 -5.54 -1.80 -3.33
N VAL A 130 -6.05 -2.88 -3.95
CA VAL A 130 -7.10 -2.79 -4.99
C VAL A 130 -8.39 -2.21 -4.43
N LEU A 131 -8.82 -2.64 -3.24
CA LEU A 131 -10.04 -2.13 -2.61
C LEU A 131 -9.91 -0.65 -2.19
N LYS A 132 -8.72 -0.23 -1.72
CA LYS A 132 -8.41 1.18 -1.47
C LYS A 132 -8.51 2.01 -2.76
N LEU A 133 -7.98 1.50 -3.88
CA LEU A 133 -8.11 2.19 -5.18
C LEU A 133 -9.58 2.30 -5.60
N ALA A 134 -10.37 1.24 -5.36
CA ALA A 134 -11.80 1.20 -5.65
C ALA A 134 -12.64 2.01 -4.63
N ARG A 135 -12.03 2.54 -3.55
CA ARG A 135 -12.69 3.29 -2.47
C ARG A 135 -13.79 2.49 -1.76
N VAL A 136 -13.56 1.21 -1.55
CA VAL A 136 -14.47 0.31 -0.83
C VAL A 136 -13.78 -0.29 0.40
N GLY A 137 -14.60 -0.80 1.32
CA GLY A 137 -14.10 -1.35 2.58
C GLY A 137 -13.70 -2.84 2.48
N LEU A 138 -13.12 -3.35 3.57
CA LEU A 138 -12.64 -4.73 3.70
C LEU A 138 -13.75 -5.80 3.55
N ALA A 139 -15.02 -5.42 3.64
CA ALA A 139 -16.15 -6.34 3.41
C ALA A 139 -16.16 -6.91 1.97
N ASP A 140 -15.51 -6.23 1.03
CA ASP A 140 -15.42 -6.66 -0.36
C ASP A 140 -14.17 -7.55 -0.65
N LEU A 141 -13.34 -7.89 0.35
CA LEU A 141 -12.11 -8.70 0.15
C LEU A 141 -12.41 -10.04 -0.56
N ALA A 142 -13.44 -10.76 -0.16
CA ALA A 142 -13.85 -12.00 -0.81
C ALA A 142 -14.37 -11.79 -2.25
N ARG A 143 -14.69 -10.56 -2.65
CA ARG A 143 -15.14 -10.18 -3.99
C ARG A 143 -14.03 -9.61 -4.87
N CYS A 144 -12.79 -9.78 -4.42
CA CYS A 144 -11.60 -9.34 -5.13
C CYS A 144 -10.70 -10.56 -5.43
N PRO A 145 -11.15 -11.53 -6.27
CA PRO A 145 -10.37 -12.74 -6.56
C PRO A 145 -9.10 -12.44 -7.33
N LEU A 146 -8.08 -13.28 -7.07
CA LEU A 146 -6.85 -13.32 -7.85
C LEU A 146 -7.12 -13.99 -9.21
N VAL A 147 -6.90 -13.27 -10.29
CA VAL A 147 -7.06 -13.75 -11.68
C VAL A 147 -5.77 -14.39 -12.19
N ALA A 148 -4.63 -13.73 -11.98
CA ALA A 148 -3.31 -14.20 -12.41
C ALA A 148 -2.22 -13.72 -11.45
N CYS A 149 -1.10 -14.45 -11.45
CA CYS A 149 0.10 -14.07 -10.72
C CYS A 149 1.34 -14.40 -11.56
N GLU A 150 2.20 -13.41 -11.77
CA GLU A 150 3.47 -13.54 -12.49
C GLU A 150 4.56 -12.81 -11.70
N GLY A 151 5.36 -13.56 -10.93
CA GLY A 151 6.36 -12.99 -10.05
C GLY A 151 5.75 -12.02 -9.02
N GLU A 152 6.18 -10.78 -9.07
CA GLU A 152 5.70 -9.71 -8.18
C GLU A 152 4.38 -9.08 -8.64
N ARG A 153 3.85 -9.46 -9.80
CA ARG A 153 2.62 -8.89 -10.38
C ARG A 153 1.42 -9.79 -10.09
N PHE A 154 0.46 -9.26 -9.35
CA PHE A 154 -0.80 -9.91 -9.03
C PHE A 154 -1.92 -9.20 -9.79
N VAL A 155 -2.66 -9.92 -10.60
CA VAL A 155 -3.85 -9.40 -11.28
C VAL A 155 -5.07 -9.81 -10.47
N LEU A 156 -5.79 -8.82 -10.00
CA LEU A 156 -6.98 -8.97 -9.15
C LEU A 156 -8.19 -8.37 -9.87
N SER A 157 -9.34 -9.02 -9.73
CA SER A 157 -10.60 -8.54 -10.31
C SER A 157 -11.53 -8.07 -9.20
N HIS A 158 -12.00 -6.83 -9.29
CA HIS A 158 -13.04 -6.33 -8.41
C HIS A 158 -14.17 -5.71 -9.23
N ARG A 159 -15.39 -6.23 -9.08
CA ARG A 159 -16.58 -5.80 -9.83
C ARG A 159 -16.39 -5.80 -11.34
N GLY A 160 -15.68 -6.80 -11.87
CA GLY A 160 -15.40 -6.94 -13.31
C GLY A 160 -14.29 -6.04 -13.83
N VAL A 161 -13.60 -5.29 -12.95
CA VAL A 161 -12.45 -4.47 -13.33
C VAL A 161 -11.18 -5.13 -12.83
N GLU A 162 -10.30 -5.52 -13.77
CA GLU A 162 -8.99 -6.07 -13.46
C GLU A 162 -7.99 -4.96 -13.15
N ARG A 163 -7.16 -5.20 -12.12
CA ARG A 163 -6.08 -4.32 -11.70
C ARG A 163 -4.83 -5.12 -11.41
N SER A 164 -3.69 -4.61 -11.90
CA SER A 164 -2.38 -5.16 -11.54
C SER A 164 -1.87 -4.50 -10.26
N ALA A 165 -1.65 -5.27 -9.22
CA ALA A 165 -0.89 -4.87 -8.05
C ALA A 165 0.54 -5.38 -8.20
N LEU A 166 1.54 -4.53 -7.95
CA LEU A 166 2.93 -4.94 -7.78
C LEU A 166 3.20 -5.12 -6.29
N VAL A 167 3.62 -6.32 -5.92
CA VAL A 167 3.86 -6.72 -4.53
C VAL A 167 5.35 -6.94 -4.34
N ARG A 168 5.93 -6.24 -3.36
CA ARG A 168 7.34 -6.35 -3.04
C ARG A 168 7.57 -6.57 -1.56
N ARG A 169 8.56 -7.41 -1.28
CA ARG A 169 9.11 -7.52 0.06
C ARG A 169 10.04 -6.34 0.35
N HIS A 170 9.90 -5.77 1.55
CA HIS A 170 10.81 -4.77 2.12
C HIS A 170 11.12 -5.14 3.57
N GLY A 171 12.29 -5.75 3.81
CA GLY A 171 12.64 -6.29 5.14
C GLY A 171 11.62 -7.31 5.62
N GLU A 172 11.02 -7.03 6.77
CA GLU A 172 9.97 -7.85 7.39
C GLU A 172 8.55 -7.42 6.98
N HIS A 173 8.39 -6.73 5.85
CA HIS A 173 7.10 -6.26 5.36
C HIS A 173 6.88 -6.69 3.91
N VAL A 174 5.62 -6.82 3.54
CA VAL A 174 5.17 -6.83 2.16
C VAL A 174 4.45 -5.52 1.86
N VAL A 175 4.71 -4.96 0.69
CA VAL A 175 4.11 -3.71 0.21
C VAL A 175 3.48 -3.99 -1.14
N ALA A 176 2.21 -3.66 -1.30
CA ALA A 176 1.50 -3.75 -2.56
C ALA A 176 1.13 -2.35 -3.06
N VAL A 177 1.34 -2.13 -4.34
CA VAL A 177 0.99 -0.86 -5.00
C VAL A 177 0.15 -1.16 -6.23
N VAL A 178 -0.91 -0.40 -6.41
CA VAL A 178 -1.80 -0.47 -7.57
C VAL A 178 -2.06 0.93 -8.11
N CYS A 179 -2.17 1.04 -9.42
CA CYS A 179 -2.46 2.29 -10.11
C CYS A 179 -3.58 2.09 -11.14
N ALA A 180 -4.30 3.16 -11.45
CA ALA A 180 -5.33 3.13 -12.50
C ALA A 180 -4.73 2.93 -13.89
N GLU A 181 -3.48 3.38 -14.10
CA GLU A 181 -2.74 3.28 -15.36
C GLU A 181 -1.63 2.22 -15.27
N PRO A 182 -1.18 1.65 -16.41
CA PRO A 182 -0.01 0.77 -16.44
C PRO A 182 1.25 1.46 -15.90
N PHE A 183 1.97 0.79 -15.00
CA PHE A 183 3.12 1.38 -14.30
C PHE A 183 4.25 0.39 -14.04
N GLU A 184 5.43 0.94 -13.78
CA GLU A 184 6.57 0.28 -13.14
C GLU A 184 6.73 0.81 -11.72
N LEU A 185 7.12 -0.03 -10.77
CA LEU A 185 7.29 0.35 -9.38
C LEU A 185 8.75 0.58 -9.03
N ALA A 186 9.07 1.79 -8.60
CA ALA A 186 10.29 2.14 -7.89
C ALA A 186 9.97 2.26 -6.40
N LEU A 187 10.32 1.22 -5.63
CA LEU A 187 10.19 1.23 -4.17
C LEU A 187 11.49 1.75 -3.55
N ALA A 188 11.42 2.81 -2.79
CA ALA A 188 12.57 3.44 -2.14
C ALA A 188 12.38 3.50 -0.62
N ALA A 189 13.44 3.25 0.13
CA ALA A 189 13.46 3.52 1.56
C ALA A 189 13.80 5.00 1.81
N LEU A 190 13.17 5.58 2.81
CA LEU A 190 13.57 6.84 3.43
C LEU A 190 14.36 6.47 4.69
N GLU A 191 15.54 7.07 4.87
CA GLU A 191 16.25 6.96 6.12
C GLU A 191 15.41 7.55 7.27
N ALA A 192 15.74 7.16 8.50
CA ALA A 192 14.94 7.53 9.66
C ALA A 192 14.60 9.04 9.67
N VAL A 193 13.33 9.35 9.72
CA VAL A 193 12.85 10.73 9.88
C VAL A 193 13.07 11.12 11.33
N THR A 194 13.90 12.14 11.56
CA THR A 194 14.05 12.69 12.92
C THR A 194 12.73 13.39 13.27
N VAL A 195 12.02 12.81 14.22
CA VAL A 195 10.81 13.44 14.81
C VAL A 195 11.26 14.30 15.95
N PRO A 196 10.99 15.63 15.92
CA PRO A 196 11.39 16.54 16.99
C PRO A 196 10.67 16.30 18.31
#